data_6af847dcdc6ee25c3677723edc766388
#
_entry.id   6af847dcdc6ee25c3677723edc766388
#
_cell.length_a   1.000
_cell.length_b   1.000
_cell.length_c   1.000
_cell.angle_alpha   90.00
_cell.angle_beta   90.00
_cell.angle_gamma   90.00
#
_symmetry.space_group_name_H-M   'P 1'
#
loop_
_entity.id
_entity.type
_entity.pdbx_description
1 polymer ?
#
loop_
_entity_poly.entity_id
_entity_poly.type
_entity_poly.pdbx_seq_one_letter_code
_entity_poly.pdbx_strand_id
1 'polypeptide(L)'
;TVKLAIGKFLDTNNYKLLPEYYSAVDTIYERALRVTRRPQKGSISLLVDEFIHLTDGEFSVTDAFQYCDNAVTGVTKGWNGDNGDERDNRDKIVVLRSSVRKCLKRLKDGGIIKKVGTRDGVYIADKAEPLVEMDYKGADDTPFDIKLPLGLNETCWINRKNIIVVAGGKSAGKTALLIEIMRLNNGREIDYFNSDSGKGELKRRLIKYQMPIDSWNFKAYPLPRNVSDYINGNNKIYIIDFFEISDTFYRVAGEIERIWSKLQDGIAIIALQKDPKAALGRGGSFSLEKARLYLTLDYVEEMACTKIRIADAKESRLQGGARGLWKHVKIMQGGAKMETLQDCWQKG
;
A
#
# COMPACT_ATOMS: atom_id res chain seq x y z
N THR A 1 -1.40 -43.30 6.49
CA THR A 1 -1.12 -44.18 7.66
C THR A 1 -1.57 -43.56 8.96
N VAL A 2 -1.29 -42.27 9.23
CA VAL A 2 -1.76 -41.55 10.43
C VAL A 2 -3.28 -41.30 10.38
N LYS A 3 -3.83 -40.95 9.24
CA LYS A 3 -5.27 -40.79 9.02
C LYS A 3 -6.04 -42.09 9.25
N LEU A 4 -5.47 -43.21 8.81
CA LEU A 4 -6.01 -44.54 9.05
C LEU A 4 -5.93 -44.96 10.53
N ALA A 5 -4.86 -44.58 11.24
CA ALA A 5 -4.70 -44.83 12.66
C ALA A 5 -5.67 -44.02 13.50
N ILE A 6 -5.87 -42.73 13.19
CA ILE A 6 -6.86 -41.88 13.84
C ILE A 6 -8.28 -42.37 13.55
N GLY A 7 -8.59 -42.72 12.28
CA GLY A 7 -9.89 -43.31 11.91
C GLY A 7 -10.17 -44.57 12.68
N LYS A 8 -9.23 -45.51 12.72
CA LYS A 8 -9.36 -46.76 13.50
C LYS A 8 -9.53 -46.51 15.01
N PHE A 9 -8.80 -45.54 15.59
CA PHE A 9 -8.93 -45.19 16.99
C PHE A 9 -10.33 -44.64 17.31
N LEU A 10 -10.87 -43.77 16.45
CA LEU A 10 -12.20 -43.21 16.59
C LEU A 10 -13.29 -44.27 16.43
N ASP A 11 -13.16 -45.16 15.46
CA ASP A 11 -14.10 -46.27 15.24
C ASP A 11 -14.08 -47.27 16.40
N THR A 12 -12.87 -47.57 16.91
CA THR A 12 -12.71 -48.53 18.04
C THR A 12 -13.29 -47.98 19.35
N ASN A 13 -13.30 -46.66 19.53
CA ASN A 13 -13.80 -46.01 20.75
C ASN A 13 -15.21 -45.40 20.58
N ASN A 14 -15.89 -45.70 19.47
CA ASN A 14 -17.25 -45.24 19.20
C ASN A 14 -17.45 -43.72 19.19
N TYR A 15 -16.41 -42.93 18.86
CA TYR A 15 -16.47 -41.51 18.71
C TYR A 15 -16.94 -41.09 17.31
N LYS A 16 -18.14 -40.50 17.22
CA LYS A 16 -18.57 -39.82 15.99
C LYS A 16 -18.03 -38.38 16.00
N LEU A 17 -17.10 -38.06 15.11
CA LEU A 17 -16.68 -36.71 14.87
C LEU A 17 -17.80 -35.94 14.14
N LEU A 18 -18.13 -34.76 14.63
CA LEU A 18 -19.00 -33.82 13.91
C LEU A 18 -18.32 -33.38 12.59
N PRO A 19 -19.08 -33.09 11.51
CA PRO A 19 -18.51 -32.72 10.21
C PRO A 19 -17.48 -31.59 10.26
N GLU A 20 -17.67 -30.66 11.17
CA GLU A 20 -16.78 -29.52 11.43
C GLU A 20 -15.37 -29.93 11.91
N TYR A 21 -15.22 -31.10 12.55
CA TYR A 21 -13.92 -31.60 13.00
C TYR A 21 -13.14 -32.34 11.90
N TYR A 22 -13.80 -32.77 10.82
CA TYR A 22 -13.09 -33.40 9.69
C TYR A 22 -12.13 -32.42 9.01
N SER A 23 -12.53 -31.16 8.85
CA SER A 23 -11.67 -30.11 8.32
C SER A 23 -10.44 -29.85 9.20
N ALA A 24 -10.61 -29.85 10.53
CA ALA A 24 -9.52 -29.69 11.48
C ALA A 24 -8.56 -30.88 11.46
N VAL A 25 -9.10 -32.12 11.39
CA VAL A 25 -8.29 -33.36 11.28
C VAL A 25 -7.54 -33.41 9.96
N ASP A 26 -8.16 -33.01 8.84
CA ASP A 26 -7.49 -32.93 7.55
C ASP A 26 -6.39 -31.86 7.57
N THR A 27 -6.63 -30.72 8.21
CA THR A 27 -5.61 -29.67 8.40
C THR A 27 -4.42 -30.17 9.23
N ILE A 28 -4.68 -30.85 10.34
CA ILE A 28 -3.64 -31.44 11.19
C ILE A 28 -2.88 -32.56 10.45
N TYR A 29 -3.59 -33.37 9.68
CA TYR A 29 -2.98 -34.43 8.88
C TYR A 29 -2.11 -33.91 7.75
N GLU A 30 -2.56 -32.89 7.03
CA GLU A 30 -1.77 -32.20 6.00
C GLU A 30 -0.55 -31.50 6.61
N ARG A 31 -0.69 -30.89 7.79
CA ARG A 31 0.45 -30.35 8.56
C ARG A 31 1.44 -31.45 8.95
N ALA A 32 0.94 -32.59 9.48
CA ALA A 32 1.78 -33.73 9.84
C ALA A 32 2.47 -34.33 8.62
N LEU A 33 1.80 -34.47 7.46
CA LEU A 33 2.41 -34.91 6.22
C LEU A 33 3.49 -33.97 5.70
N ARG A 34 3.31 -32.66 5.85
CA ARG A 34 4.34 -31.67 5.47
C ARG A 34 5.58 -31.80 6.34
N VAL A 35 5.40 -32.03 7.64
CA VAL A 35 6.51 -32.25 8.60
C VAL A 35 7.21 -33.60 8.38
N THR A 36 6.49 -34.63 7.93
CA THR A 36 7.05 -36.00 7.69
C THR A 36 7.54 -36.21 6.25
N ARG A 37 7.21 -35.36 5.30
CA ARG A 37 7.89 -35.33 4.00
C ARG A 37 9.33 -34.93 4.25
N ARG A 38 10.25 -35.94 4.17
CA ARG A 38 11.68 -35.63 4.18
C ARG A 38 11.94 -34.47 3.22
N PRO A 39 12.51 -33.36 3.66
CA PRO A 39 12.93 -32.34 2.74
C PRO A 39 13.91 -33.03 1.80
N GLN A 40 13.58 -33.17 0.53
CA GLN A 40 14.62 -33.34 -0.48
C GLN A 40 15.60 -32.22 -0.18
N LYS A 41 16.92 -32.44 -0.28
CA LYS A 41 17.99 -31.44 -0.04
C LYS A 41 17.53 -30.08 -0.57
N GLY A 42 16.60 -29.45 0.15
CA GLY A 42 15.87 -28.27 -0.24
C GLY A 42 16.74 -27.06 0.07
N SER A 43 16.69 -26.06 -0.77
CA SER A 43 17.37 -24.81 -0.49
C SER A 43 16.89 -24.29 0.86
N ILE A 44 17.76 -23.67 1.64
CA ILE A 44 17.45 -23.05 2.93
C ILE A 44 16.25 -22.11 2.82
N SER A 45 16.03 -21.53 1.64
CA SER A 45 14.86 -20.71 1.31
C SER A 45 13.54 -21.47 1.50
N LEU A 46 13.43 -22.70 1.02
CA LEU A 46 12.21 -23.51 1.17
C LEU A 46 11.94 -23.89 2.64
N LEU A 47 12.99 -24.15 3.42
CA LEU A 47 12.86 -24.43 4.85
C LEU A 47 12.42 -23.19 5.64
N VAL A 48 12.91 -22.03 5.29
CA VAL A 48 12.49 -20.75 5.91
C VAL A 48 11.05 -20.43 5.54
N ASP A 49 10.65 -20.62 4.29
CA ASP A 49 9.27 -20.43 3.85
C ASP A 49 8.31 -21.38 4.56
N GLU A 50 8.70 -22.66 4.70
CA GLU A 50 7.94 -23.68 5.45
C GLU A 50 7.81 -23.28 6.93
N PHE A 51 8.90 -22.85 7.56
CA PHE A 51 8.90 -22.36 8.95
C PHE A 51 7.89 -21.22 9.14
N ILE A 52 7.90 -20.22 8.27
CA ILE A 52 7.01 -19.07 8.36
C ILE A 52 5.54 -19.49 8.21
N HIS A 53 5.25 -20.43 7.32
CA HIS A 53 3.89 -20.97 7.14
C HIS A 53 3.39 -21.75 8.36
N LEU A 54 4.30 -22.39 9.09
CA LEU A 54 3.98 -23.17 10.30
C LEU A 54 3.93 -22.34 11.58
N THR A 55 4.51 -21.13 11.56
CA THR A 55 4.65 -20.29 12.75
C THR A 55 3.43 -19.39 12.95
N ASP A 56 2.81 -19.47 14.13
CA ASP A 56 1.77 -18.56 14.58
C ASP A 56 2.37 -17.54 15.56
N GLY A 57 2.27 -16.25 15.23
CA GLY A 57 2.77 -15.17 16.09
C GLY A 57 4.18 -14.70 15.77
N GLU A 58 4.82 -14.10 16.77
CA GLU A 58 6.18 -13.55 16.65
C GLU A 58 7.23 -14.67 16.66
N PHE A 59 8.27 -14.49 15.87
CA PHE A 59 9.42 -15.39 15.84
C PHE A 59 10.73 -14.61 15.69
N SER A 60 11.82 -15.19 16.15
CA SER A 60 13.15 -14.62 16.00
C SER A 60 13.96 -15.27 14.87
N VAL A 61 15.06 -14.63 14.48
CA VAL A 61 16.05 -15.24 13.59
C VAL A 61 16.59 -16.55 14.18
N THR A 62 16.66 -16.66 15.52
CA THR A 62 17.11 -17.85 16.21
C THR A 62 16.13 -19.01 16.04
N ASP A 63 14.82 -18.75 16.12
CA ASP A 63 13.80 -19.77 15.94
C ASP A 63 13.79 -20.32 14.51
N ALA A 64 13.86 -19.43 13.50
CA ALA A 64 13.98 -19.80 12.10
C ALA A 64 15.27 -20.61 11.83
N PHE A 65 16.40 -20.19 12.45
CA PHE A 65 17.65 -20.93 12.35
C PHE A 65 17.54 -22.31 12.98
N GLN A 66 16.96 -22.42 14.17
CA GLN A 66 16.83 -23.69 14.89
C GLN A 66 15.93 -24.68 14.15
N TYR A 67 14.86 -24.18 13.50
CA TYR A 67 14.03 -24.99 12.61
C TYR A 67 14.83 -25.54 11.42
N CYS A 68 15.56 -24.67 10.73
CA CYS A 68 16.39 -25.07 9.59
C CYS A 68 17.53 -26.03 10.01
N ASP A 69 18.15 -25.80 11.16
CA ASP A 69 19.20 -26.65 11.70
C ASP A 69 18.66 -28.05 12.05
N ASN A 70 17.51 -28.13 12.72
CA ASN A 70 16.85 -29.38 13.02
C ASN A 70 16.42 -30.14 11.75
N ALA A 71 15.99 -29.41 10.70
CA ALA A 71 15.62 -30.02 9.43
C ALA A 71 16.83 -30.59 8.66
N VAL A 72 17.99 -29.90 8.78
CA VAL A 72 19.24 -30.31 8.12
C VAL A 72 19.98 -31.37 8.95
N THR A 73 20.03 -31.24 10.29
CA THR A 73 20.77 -32.11 11.22
C THR A 73 19.90 -33.21 11.82
N GLY A 74 18.58 -33.06 11.84
CA GLY A 74 17.65 -34.08 12.36
C GLY A 74 17.73 -35.45 11.68
N VAL A 75 18.46 -35.53 10.58
CA VAL A 75 18.81 -36.77 9.87
C VAL A 75 20.00 -37.48 10.54
N THR A 76 20.79 -36.81 11.40
CA THR A 76 22.05 -37.36 11.90
C THR A 76 22.05 -37.78 13.37
N LYS A 77 21.05 -37.42 14.16
CA LYS A 77 20.95 -37.83 15.57
C LYS A 77 20.58 -39.27 15.83
N GLY A 78 20.42 -40.08 14.78
CA GLY A 78 20.16 -41.54 14.88
C GLY A 78 21.39 -42.40 14.64
N TRP A 79 22.57 -41.84 14.44
CA TRP A 79 23.81 -42.61 14.21
C TRP A 79 24.89 -42.22 15.21
N ASN A 80 25.12 -43.14 16.14
CA ASN A 80 26.27 -43.08 17.05
C ASN A 80 27.56 -43.26 16.24
N GLY A 81 28.47 -42.32 16.34
CA GLY A 81 29.90 -42.49 16.08
C GLY A 81 30.35 -42.05 14.70
N ASP A 82 30.84 -40.85 14.57
CA ASP A 82 32.18 -40.62 14.10
C ASP A 82 32.63 -39.19 14.41
N ASN A 83 33.87 -38.99 14.75
CA ASN A 83 34.51 -37.75 15.17
C ASN A 83 34.68 -36.82 13.97
N GLY A 84 33.62 -36.10 13.61
CA GLY A 84 33.69 -34.95 12.71
C GLY A 84 34.37 -33.80 13.40
N ASP A 85 35.40 -33.21 12.76
CA ASP A 85 36.21 -32.10 13.26
C ASP A 85 35.30 -30.96 13.73
N GLU A 86 35.44 -30.53 14.98
CA GLU A 86 34.61 -29.43 15.57
C GLU A 86 34.70 -28.11 14.77
N ARG A 87 35.74 -27.92 13.97
CA ARG A 87 35.91 -26.75 13.09
C ARG A 87 34.96 -26.79 11.90
N ASP A 88 34.80 -27.95 11.23
CA ASP A 88 33.91 -28.11 10.09
C ASP A 88 32.42 -27.91 10.49
N ASN A 89 32.06 -28.28 11.71
CA ASN A 89 30.71 -28.05 12.26
C ASN A 89 30.44 -26.54 12.54
N ARG A 90 31.43 -25.79 13.05
CA ARG A 90 31.29 -24.34 13.30
C ARG A 90 31.11 -23.56 12.01
N ASP A 91 31.87 -23.88 10.97
CA ASP A 91 31.77 -23.20 9.67
C ASP A 91 30.42 -23.47 8.99
N LYS A 92 29.92 -24.71 9.06
CA LYS A 92 28.57 -25.04 8.55
C LYS A 92 27.45 -24.26 9.26
N ILE A 93 27.54 -24.11 10.58
CA ILE A 93 26.59 -23.34 11.39
C ILE A 93 26.63 -21.86 11.00
N VAL A 94 27.81 -21.27 10.79
CA VAL A 94 27.95 -19.85 10.38
C VAL A 94 27.33 -19.62 9.00
N VAL A 95 27.58 -20.51 8.05
CA VAL A 95 27.01 -20.44 6.70
C VAL A 95 25.48 -20.55 6.74
N LEU A 96 24.95 -21.48 7.52
CA LEU A 96 23.50 -21.67 7.68
C LEU A 96 22.83 -20.44 8.26
N ARG A 97 23.39 -19.86 9.35
CA ARG A 97 22.88 -18.62 9.96
C ARG A 97 22.86 -17.44 9.00
N SER A 98 23.91 -17.28 8.20
CA SER A 98 23.99 -16.21 7.21
C SER A 98 22.94 -16.36 6.11
N SER A 99 22.69 -17.59 5.68
CA SER A 99 21.70 -17.92 4.66
C SER A 99 20.25 -17.70 5.15
N VAL A 100 19.93 -18.11 6.38
CA VAL A 100 18.64 -17.83 7.03
C VAL A 100 18.39 -16.34 7.13
N ARG A 101 19.38 -15.55 7.58
CA ARG A 101 19.25 -14.09 7.65
C ARG A 101 19.00 -13.45 6.28
N LYS A 102 19.66 -13.93 5.22
CA LYS A 102 19.44 -13.45 3.85
C LYS A 102 18.03 -13.76 3.36
N CYS A 103 17.51 -14.96 3.66
CA CYS A 103 16.13 -15.35 3.32
C CYS A 103 15.12 -14.47 4.07
N LEU A 104 15.24 -14.32 5.39
CA LEU A 104 14.36 -13.46 6.18
C LEU A 104 14.39 -12.00 5.71
N LYS A 105 15.57 -11.49 5.33
CA LYS A 105 15.69 -10.15 4.76
C LYS A 105 14.87 -10.03 3.45
N ARG A 106 14.99 -10.98 2.52
CA ARG A 106 14.20 -10.97 1.27
C ARG A 106 12.71 -11.03 1.55
N LEU A 107 12.28 -11.89 2.47
CA LEU A 107 10.87 -12.03 2.84
C LEU A 107 10.32 -10.77 3.50
N LYS A 108 11.13 -10.09 4.31
CA LYS A 108 10.80 -8.78 4.86
C LYS A 108 10.70 -7.72 3.77
N ASP A 109 11.68 -7.67 2.86
CA ASP A 109 11.71 -6.71 1.75
C ASP A 109 10.55 -6.97 0.77
N GLY A 110 10.10 -8.23 0.65
CA GLY A 110 8.91 -8.66 -0.10
C GLY A 110 7.58 -8.49 0.63
N GLY A 111 7.57 -8.05 1.89
CA GLY A 111 6.34 -7.82 2.68
C GLY A 111 5.67 -9.08 3.25
N ILE A 112 6.31 -10.27 3.12
CA ILE A 112 5.78 -11.55 3.63
C ILE A 112 5.91 -11.65 5.15
N ILE A 113 6.94 -11.00 5.72
CA ILE A 113 7.13 -10.87 7.16
C ILE A 113 7.34 -9.41 7.54
N LYS A 114 6.91 -9.03 8.73
CA LYS A 114 7.09 -7.68 9.30
C LYS A 114 7.98 -7.75 10.52
N LYS A 115 8.83 -6.72 10.71
CA LYS A 115 9.62 -6.56 11.93
C LYS A 115 8.69 -6.12 13.08
N VAL A 116 8.85 -6.73 14.24
CA VAL A 116 8.07 -6.38 15.43
C VAL A 116 8.91 -5.51 16.36
N GLY A 117 8.40 -4.33 16.67
CA GLY A 117 9.02 -3.39 17.61
C GLY A 117 10.42 -2.90 17.20
N THR A 118 11.20 -2.44 18.19
CA THR A 118 12.54 -1.90 18.01
C THR A 118 13.65 -2.98 18.11
N ARG A 119 13.30 -4.19 18.54
CA ARG A 119 14.26 -5.31 18.70
C ARG A 119 14.67 -5.84 17.34
N ASP A 120 15.98 -5.94 17.10
CA ASP A 120 16.50 -6.55 15.89
C ASP A 120 16.28 -8.06 15.90
N GLY A 121 15.78 -8.57 14.76
CA GLY A 121 15.65 -10.00 14.52
C GLY A 121 14.37 -10.65 15.02
N VAL A 122 13.37 -9.87 15.44
CA VAL A 122 12.01 -10.37 15.72
C VAL A 122 11.07 -10.00 14.60
N TYR A 123 10.32 -10.99 14.10
CA TYR A 123 9.41 -10.86 12.96
C TYR A 123 8.07 -11.50 13.28
N ILE A 124 7.04 -11.12 12.54
CA ILE A 124 5.74 -11.79 12.48
C ILE A 124 5.43 -12.12 11.02
N ALA A 125 4.88 -13.30 10.77
CA ALA A 125 4.39 -13.68 9.46
C ALA A 125 3.16 -12.83 9.11
N ASP A 126 3.17 -12.22 7.92
CA ASP A 126 1.98 -11.54 7.39
C ASP A 126 1.05 -12.62 6.81
N LYS A 127 0.28 -13.28 7.69
CA LYS A 127 -0.64 -14.33 7.26
C LYS A 127 -1.75 -13.70 6.45
N ALA A 128 -2.19 -14.40 5.42
CA ALA A 128 -3.35 -13.99 4.65
C ALA A 128 -4.52 -13.74 5.60
N GLU A 129 -5.07 -12.53 5.53
CA GLU A 129 -6.31 -12.21 6.24
C GLU A 129 -7.41 -13.17 5.76
N PRO A 130 -8.30 -13.61 6.65
CA PRO A 130 -9.41 -14.45 6.22
C PRO A 130 -10.22 -13.74 5.15
N LEU A 131 -10.60 -14.46 4.11
CA LEU A 131 -11.48 -13.92 3.06
C LEU A 131 -12.79 -13.49 3.73
N VAL A 132 -13.09 -12.19 3.63
CA VAL A 132 -14.37 -11.64 4.05
C VAL A 132 -15.21 -11.44 2.80
N GLU A 133 -16.41 -12.04 2.76
CA GLU A 133 -17.34 -11.83 1.66
C GLU A 133 -17.74 -10.36 1.58
N MET A 134 -17.69 -9.81 0.38
CA MET A 134 -18.09 -8.43 0.14
C MET A 134 -19.63 -8.33 0.04
N ASP A 135 -20.27 -7.67 0.99
CA ASP A 135 -21.70 -7.34 0.90
C ASP A 135 -21.92 -6.19 -0.10
N TYR A 136 -21.93 -6.52 -1.39
CA TYR A 136 -22.19 -5.54 -2.45
C TYR A 136 -23.68 -5.17 -2.57
N LYS A 137 -24.59 -5.97 -2.02
CA LYS A 137 -26.04 -5.72 -2.10
C LYS A 137 -26.51 -4.69 -1.07
N GLY A 138 -25.89 -4.68 0.12
CA GLY A 138 -26.14 -3.71 1.17
C GLY A 138 -25.21 -2.49 1.13
N ALA A 139 -24.32 -2.40 0.13
CA ALA A 139 -23.35 -1.32 0.05
C ALA A 139 -24.02 0.04 -0.24
N ASP A 140 -23.50 1.10 0.44
CA ASP A 140 -23.85 2.48 0.11
C ASP A 140 -23.12 2.88 -1.19
N ASP A 141 -23.90 3.08 -2.26
CA ASP A 141 -23.43 3.46 -3.60
C ASP A 141 -23.39 4.98 -3.82
N THR A 142 -23.68 5.78 -2.79
CA THR A 142 -23.63 7.23 -2.90
C THR A 142 -22.19 7.72 -3.09
N PRO A 143 -21.95 8.62 -4.07
CA PRO A 143 -20.64 9.21 -4.27
C PRO A 143 -20.13 9.90 -3.02
N PHE A 144 -18.80 9.91 -2.84
CA PHE A 144 -18.18 10.65 -1.77
C PHE A 144 -18.43 12.15 -1.96
N ASP A 145 -18.94 12.81 -0.93
CA ASP A 145 -19.24 14.23 -0.96
C ASP A 145 -17.93 15.05 -0.93
N ILE A 146 -17.35 15.27 -2.11
CA ILE A 146 -16.19 16.12 -2.33
C ILE A 146 -16.48 17.19 -3.37
N LYS A 147 -16.03 18.41 -3.11
CA LYS A 147 -16.06 19.53 -4.06
C LYS A 147 -14.69 19.63 -4.75
N LEU A 148 -14.66 19.39 -6.04
CA LEU A 148 -13.48 19.54 -6.88
C LEU A 148 -13.61 20.82 -7.72
N PRO A 149 -12.51 21.60 -7.88
CA PRO A 149 -12.54 22.83 -8.68
C PRO A 149 -12.68 22.56 -10.18
N LEU A 150 -12.82 23.62 -10.97
CA LEU A 150 -12.78 23.64 -12.44
C LEU A 150 -13.89 22.83 -13.12
N GLY A 151 -14.98 22.52 -12.41
CA GLY A 151 -16.07 21.70 -12.94
C GLY A 151 -15.72 20.19 -13.04
N LEU A 152 -14.74 19.70 -12.29
CA LEU A 152 -14.35 18.28 -12.27
C LEU A 152 -15.49 17.40 -11.77
N ASN A 153 -16.31 17.85 -10.82
CA ASN A 153 -17.47 17.11 -10.35
C ASN A 153 -18.53 16.85 -11.43
N GLU A 154 -18.55 17.65 -12.51
CA GLU A 154 -19.44 17.47 -13.64
C GLU A 154 -18.93 16.41 -14.62
N THR A 155 -17.65 16.07 -14.56
CA THR A 155 -17.01 15.15 -15.49
C THR A 155 -16.92 13.71 -14.98
N CYS A 156 -16.81 13.49 -13.68
CA CYS A 156 -16.64 12.17 -13.09
C CYS A 156 -17.23 12.05 -11.69
N TRP A 157 -17.55 10.83 -11.32
CA TRP A 157 -17.90 10.44 -9.96
C TRP A 157 -16.66 10.12 -9.14
N ILE A 158 -16.64 10.55 -7.89
CA ILE A 158 -15.65 10.13 -6.90
C ILE A 158 -16.40 9.36 -5.82
N ASN A 159 -16.09 8.09 -5.69
CA ASN A 159 -16.71 7.22 -4.71
C ASN A 159 -15.86 7.09 -3.46
N ARG A 160 -16.42 6.47 -2.43
CA ARG A 160 -15.69 6.09 -1.23
C ARG A 160 -14.49 5.20 -1.59
N LYS A 161 -13.43 5.26 -0.81
CA LYS A 161 -12.19 4.50 -1.04
C LYS A 161 -11.50 4.82 -2.37
N ASN A 162 -11.76 5.99 -2.97
CA ASN A 162 -11.12 6.38 -4.22
C ASN A 162 -9.79 7.12 -3.97
N ILE A 163 -8.88 6.97 -4.93
CA ILE A 163 -7.63 7.74 -5.01
C ILE A 163 -7.71 8.67 -6.22
N ILE A 164 -7.41 9.94 -5.98
CA ILE A 164 -7.21 10.96 -7.00
C ILE A 164 -5.70 11.22 -7.11
N VAL A 165 -5.14 11.15 -8.30
CA VAL A 165 -3.74 11.50 -8.55
C VAL A 165 -3.66 12.82 -9.30
N VAL A 166 -2.77 13.71 -8.81
CA VAL A 166 -2.46 15.00 -9.43
C VAL A 166 -0.98 15.02 -9.80
N ALA A 167 -0.68 14.70 -11.05
CA ALA A 167 0.69 14.65 -11.56
C ALA A 167 1.04 15.94 -12.30
N GLY A 168 2.20 16.53 -12.02
CA GLY A 168 2.61 17.76 -12.71
C GLY A 168 4.08 18.09 -12.54
N GLY A 169 4.61 18.88 -13.47
CA GLY A 169 5.95 19.43 -13.40
C GLY A 169 6.18 20.32 -12.19
N LYS A 170 7.43 20.73 -11.99
CA LYS A 170 7.74 21.76 -11.00
C LYS A 170 6.99 23.05 -11.39
N SER A 171 6.40 23.72 -10.42
CA SER A 171 5.64 24.97 -10.61
C SER A 171 4.39 24.90 -11.51
N ALA A 172 3.95 23.67 -11.90
CA ALA A 172 2.74 23.50 -12.69
C ALA A 172 1.43 23.69 -11.90
N GLY A 173 1.48 24.06 -10.62
CA GLY A 173 0.30 24.40 -9.82
C GLY A 173 -0.32 23.25 -9.02
N LYS A 174 0.37 22.13 -8.81
CA LYS A 174 -0.13 21.01 -8.00
C LYS A 174 -0.61 21.45 -6.62
N THR A 175 0.27 22.06 -5.83
CA THR A 175 -0.05 22.55 -4.47
C THR A 175 -1.18 23.57 -4.49
N ALA A 176 -1.25 24.46 -5.50
CA ALA A 176 -2.36 25.41 -5.64
C ALA A 176 -3.70 24.68 -5.82
N LEU A 177 -3.74 23.67 -6.69
CA LEU A 177 -4.94 22.83 -6.89
C LEU A 177 -5.34 22.09 -5.61
N LEU A 178 -4.37 21.56 -4.86
CA LEU A 178 -4.65 20.85 -3.60
C LEU A 178 -5.19 21.83 -2.52
N ILE A 179 -4.62 23.02 -2.38
CA ILE A 179 -5.12 24.03 -1.43
C ILE A 179 -6.52 24.49 -1.83
N GLU A 180 -6.80 24.66 -3.12
CA GLU A 180 -8.14 24.99 -3.59
C GLU A 180 -9.15 23.90 -3.24
N ILE A 181 -8.78 22.62 -3.38
CA ILE A 181 -9.62 21.50 -2.95
C ILE A 181 -9.86 21.57 -1.43
N MET A 182 -8.81 21.84 -0.62
CA MET A 182 -8.98 22.02 0.83
C MET A 182 -9.96 23.16 1.14
N ARG A 183 -9.84 24.30 0.45
CA ARG A 183 -10.71 25.47 0.62
C ARG A 183 -12.18 25.13 0.33
N LEU A 184 -12.44 24.44 -0.78
CA LEU A 184 -13.79 24.04 -1.18
C LEU A 184 -14.42 23.03 -0.21
N ASN A 185 -13.59 22.25 0.50
CA ASN A 185 -14.02 21.22 1.44
C ASN A 185 -13.73 21.60 2.90
N ASN A 186 -13.66 22.87 3.22
CA ASN A 186 -13.26 23.36 4.55
C ASN A 186 -14.17 22.91 5.70
N GLY A 187 -15.37 22.43 5.42
CA GLY A 187 -16.29 21.84 6.40
C GLY A 187 -16.07 20.34 6.68
N ARG A 188 -15.10 19.72 6.04
CA ARG A 188 -14.80 18.27 6.19
C ARG A 188 -13.51 18.05 6.97
N GLU A 189 -13.34 16.84 7.49
CA GLU A 189 -12.06 16.44 8.08
C GLU A 189 -11.02 16.20 6.97
N ILE A 190 -9.92 16.95 7.03
CA ILE A 190 -8.82 16.88 6.07
C ILE A 190 -7.51 16.74 6.83
N ASP A 191 -6.73 15.70 6.47
CA ASP A 191 -5.32 15.60 6.85
C ASP A 191 -4.43 15.91 5.64
N TYR A 192 -3.62 16.93 5.78
CA TYR A 192 -2.69 17.40 4.75
C TYR A 192 -1.26 17.05 5.12
N PHE A 193 -0.66 16.16 4.36
CA PHE A 193 0.74 15.75 4.49
C PHE A 193 1.60 16.49 3.46
N ASN A 194 2.57 17.23 3.95
CA ASN A 194 3.36 18.15 3.13
C ASN A 194 4.86 17.82 3.22
N SER A 195 5.51 17.61 2.09
CA SER A 195 6.95 17.37 1.99
C SER A 195 7.75 18.60 1.57
N ASP A 196 7.13 19.55 0.87
CA ASP A 196 7.82 20.61 0.11
C ASP A 196 7.98 21.91 0.89
N SER A 197 7.03 22.26 1.75
CA SER A 197 7.02 23.58 2.39
C SER A 197 6.97 23.52 3.92
N GLY A 198 7.70 24.42 4.57
CA GLY A 198 7.62 24.62 6.01
C GLY A 198 6.34 25.33 6.44
N LYS A 199 6.02 25.27 7.75
CA LYS A 199 4.82 25.87 8.36
C LYS A 199 4.62 27.35 8.01
N GLY A 200 5.69 28.12 7.92
CA GLY A 200 5.62 29.56 7.59
C GLY A 200 5.28 29.82 6.13
N GLU A 201 5.73 28.97 5.22
CA GLU A 201 5.39 29.08 3.80
C GLU A 201 3.94 28.65 3.56
N LEU A 202 3.49 27.58 4.16
CA LEU A 202 2.09 27.17 4.11
C LEU A 202 1.18 28.31 4.60
N LYS A 203 1.48 28.91 5.76
CA LYS A 203 0.72 30.05 6.28
C LYS A 203 0.67 31.21 5.27
N ARG A 204 1.81 31.57 4.64
CA ARG A 204 1.84 32.65 3.62
C ARG A 204 0.99 32.30 2.39
N ARG A 205 0.93 31.04 1.98
CA ARG A 205 0.06 30.59 0.88
C ARG A 205 -1.42 30.71 1.24
N LEU A 206 -1.81 30.27 2.44
CA LEU A 206 -3.20 30.32 2.92
C LEU A 206 -3.74 31.74 3.06
N ILE A 207 -2.92 32.69 3.56
CA ILE A 207 -3.31 34.10 3.70
C ILE A 207 -3.73 34.71 2.35
N LYS A 208 -3.14 34.26 1.22
CA LYS A 208 -3.48 34.79 -0.11
C LYS A 208 -4.92 34.47 -0.55
N TYR A 209 -5.57 33.47 0.07
CA TYR A 209 -6.97 33.17 -0.20
C TYR A 209 -7.96 34.13 0.46
N GLN A 210 -7.49 35.17 1.17
CA GLN A 210 -8.32 36.17 1.84
C GLN A 210 -9.33 35.57 2.84
N MET A 211 -9.02 34.36 3.36
CA MET A 211 -9.75 33.73 4.44
C MET A 211 -9.00 33.93 5.77
N PRO A 212 -9.71 34.18 6.89
CA PRO A 212 -9.06 34.19 8.20
C PRO A 212 -8.29 32.89 8.42
N ILE A 213 -7.05 32.97 8.91
CA ILE A 213 -6.20 31.78 9.05
C ILE A 213 -6.83 30.73 9.98
N ASP A 214 -7.54 31.20 11.00
CA ASP A 214 -8.20 30.32 11.98
C ASP A 214 -9.50 29.67 11.45
N SER A 215 -9.97 30.09 10.27
CA SER A 215 -11.14 29.48 9.63
C SER A 215 -10.79 28.25 8.77
N TRP A 216 -9.50 27.99 8.56
CA TRP A 216 -9.07 26.78 7.86
C TRP A 216 -9.20 25.55 8.78
N ASN A 217 -10.06 24.62 8.38
CA ASN A 217 -10.37 23.42 9.17
C ASN A 217 -9.69 22.18 8.59
N PHE A 218 -8.35 22.14 8.62
CA PHE A 218 -7.58 20.95 8.28
C PHE A 218 -6.39 20.79 9.22
N LYS A 219 -5.87 19.59 9.33
CA LYS A 219 -4.64 19.29 10.07
C LYS A 219 -3.48 19.13 9.12
N ALA A 220 -2.40 19.88 9.34
CA ALA A 220 -1.19 19.81 8.52
C ALA A 220 -0.08 19.05 9.23
N TYR A 221 0.55 18.13 8.53
CA TYR A 221 1.62 17.27 9.04
C TYR A 221 2.82 17.31 8.07
N PRO A 222 4.06 17.22 8.59
CA PRO A 222 5.19 16.83 7.74
C PRO A 222 4.93 15.45 7.13
N LEU A 223 5.30 15.25 5.87
CA LEU A 223 5.12 13.94 5.23
C LEU A 223 5.99 12.88 5.90
N PRO A 224 5.41 11.84 6.52
CA PRO A 224 6.17 10.74 7.09
C PRO A 224 6.65 9.78 5.99
N ARG A 225 7.66 8.94 6.31
CA ARG A 225 8.17 7.93 5.36
C ARG A 225 7.11 6.93 4.92
N ASN A 226 6.25 6.51 5.85
CA ASN A 226 5.16 5.55 5.63
C ASN A 226 3.83 6.27 5.91
N VAL A 227 3.37 7.08 4.97
CA VAL A 227 2.12 7.85 5.16
C VAL A 227 0.90 6.94 5.32
N SER A 228 0.93 5.75 4.72
CA SER A 228 -0.12 4.73 4.85
C SER A 228 -0.42 4.32 6.29
N ASP A 229 0.55 4.42 7.21
CA ASP A 229 0.36 4.08 8.63
C ASP A 229 -0.54 5.11 9.36
N TYR A 230 -0.73 6.30 8.78
CA TYR A 230 -1.55 7.39 9.31
C TYR A 230 -2.92 7.50 8.64
N ILE A 231 -3.20 6.64 7.66
CA ILE A 231 -4.50 6.53 7.01
C ILE A 231 -5.40 5.65 7.89
N ASN A 232 -6.33 6.28 8.60
CA ASN A 232 -7.26 5.59 9.50
C ASN A 232 -8.74 5.62 9.07
N GLY A 233 -8.98 6.07 7.91
CA GLY A 233 -10.01 5.72 6.96
C GLY A 233 -11.38 6.33 6.98
N ASN A 234 -11.96 6.72 8.08
CA ASN A 234 -13.40 6.98 8.10
C ASN A 234 -13.80 8.35 7.55
N ASN A 235 -14.45 8.37 6.38
CA ASN A 235 -15.12 9.53 5.75
C ASN A 235 -14.25 10.81 5.68
N LYS A 236 -12.95 10.66 5.57
CA LYS A 236 -11.93 11.69 5.67
C LYS A 236 -11.24 11.91 4.33
N ILE A 237 -10.74 13.12 4.10
CA ILE A 237 -9.93 13.47 2.93
C ILE A 237 -8.46 13.49 3.35
N TYR A 238 -7.63 12.67 2.71
CA TYR A 238 -6.18 12.66 2.87
C TYR A 238 -5.54 13.32 1.68
N ILE A 239 -4.72 14.35 1.90
CA ILE A 239 -4.01 15.05 0.83
C ILE A 239 -2.51 14.90 1.06
N ILE A 240 -1.81 14.35 0.09
CA ILE A 240 -0.38 14.07 0.13
C ILE A 240 0.34 14.92 -0.92
N ASP A 241 1.05 15.96 -0.48
CA ASP A 241 1.74 16.94 -1.32
C ASP A 241 3.23 16.98 -0.98
N PHE A 242 4.09 16.30 -1.69
CA PHE A 242 3.96 15.27 -2.71
C PHE A 242 4.91 14.10 -2.39
N PHE A 243 4.75 12.95 -3.04
CA PHE A 243 5.70 11.84 -2.88
C PHE A 243 7.03 12.15 -3.57
N GLU A 244 8.08 12.33 -2.77
CA GLU A 244 9.46 12.30 -3.21
C GLU A 244 9.98 10.86 -3.21
N ILE A 245 9.77 10.14 -4.30
CA ILE A 245 10.37 8.84 -4.48
C ILE A 245 11.45 8.97 -5.56
N SER A 246 12.71 8.99 -5.10
CA SER A 246 13.87 9.22 -5.96
C SER A 246 14.33 7.95 -6.71
N ASP A 247 14.09 6.76 -6.18
CA ASP A 247 14.93 5.64 -6.58
C ASP A 247 14.26 4.48 -7.33
N THR A 248 12.92 4.28 -7.25
CA THR A 248 12.26 3.20 -8.00
C THR A 248 10.78 3.44 -8.24
N PHE A 249 10.33 3.32 -9.47
CA PHE A 249 8.93 3.48 -9.89
C PHE A 249 7.96 2.50 -9.17
N TYR A 250 8.42 1.30 -8.82
CA TYR A 250 7.66 0.29 -8.09
C TYR A 250 7.28 0.72 -6.66
N ARG A 251 8.09 1.59 -6.03
CA ARG A 251 7.79 2.09 -4.68
C ARG A 251 6.59 3.02 -4.66
N VAL A 252 6.35 3.78 -5.73
CA VAL A 252 5.16 4.63 -5.88
C VAL A 252 3.91 3.77 -5.88
N ALA A 253 3.86 2.73 -6.71
CA ALA A 253 2.74 1.80 -6.79
C ALA A 253 2.48 1.12 -5.44
N GLY A 254 3.52 0.60 -4.80
CA GLY A 254 3.40 -0.07 -3.51
C GLY A 254 2.89 0.84 -2.39
N GLU A 255 3.25 2.13 -2.40
CA GLU A 255 2.72 3.08 -1.40
C GLU A 255 1.28 3.47 -1.71
N ILE A 256 0.93 3.71 -2.98
CA ILE A 256 -0.46 3.95 -3.40
C ILE A 256 -1.34 2.75 -3.03
N GLU A 257 -0.87 1.52 -3.24
CA GLU A 257 -1.58 0.29 -2.85
C GLU A 257 -1.79 0.24 -1.33
N ARG A 258 -0.75 0.53 -0.54
CA ARG A 258 -0.85 0.56 0.93
C ARG A 258 -1.83 1.62 1.41
N ILE A 259 -1.81 2.82 0.83
CA ILE A 259 -2.79 3.87 1.12
C ILE A 259 -4.19 3.37 0.80
N TRP A 260 -4.39 2.82 -0.40
CA TRP A 260 -5.69 2.30 -0.82
C TRP A 260 -6.22 1.20 0.11
N SER A 261 -5.36 0.27 0.55
CA SER A 261 -5.76 -0.81 1.46
C SER A 261 -6.25 -0.29 2.83
N LYS A 262 -5.70 0.86 3.29
CA LYS A 262 -6.08 1.49 4.55
C LYS A 262 -7.29 2.42 4.45
N LEU A 263 -7.60 2.92 3.25
CA LEU A 263 -8.81 3.69 3.02
C LEU A 263 -10.04 2.81 3.21
N GLN A 264 -10.93 3.25 4.11
CA GLN A 264 -12.27 2.66 4.28
C GLN A 264 -13.26 3.49 3.46
N ASP A 265 -13.98 4.40 4.09
CA ASP A 265 -14.92 5.32 3.43
C ASP A 265 -14.30 6.67 3.05
N GLY A 266 -13.02 6.88 3.39
CA GLY A 266 -12.28 8.08 3.04
C GLY A 266 -11.74 8.05 1.61
N ILE A 267 -11.17 9.18 1.18
CA ILE A 267 -10.47 9.31 -0.10
C ILE A 267 -9.07 9.85 0.10
N ALA A 268 -8.16 9.54 -0.84
CA ALA A 268 -6.84 10.13 -0.86
C ALA A 268 -6.59 10.90 -2.16
N ILE A 269 -5.94 12.07 -2.04
CA ILE A 269 -5.50 12.91 -3.16
C ILE A 269 -3.98 12.99 -3.09
N ILE A 270 -3.31 12.46 -4.11
CA ILE A 270 -1.86 12.27 -4.12
C ILE A 270 -1.23 13.11 -5.23
N ALA A 271 -0.36 14.05 -4.86
CA ALA A 271 0.44 14.76 -5.83
C ALA A 271 1.69 13.95 -6.20
N LEU A 272 1.99 13.88 -7.50
CA LEU A 272 3.18 13.25 -8.04
C LEU A 272 3.97 14.23 -8.90
N GLN A 273 5.28 14.14 -8.84
CA GLN A 273 6.14 14.83 -9.80
C GLN A 273 5.98 14.19 -11.18
N LYS A 274 5.94 15.02 -12.21
CA LYS A 274 5.87 14.60 -13.62
C LYS A 274 7.04 15.21 -14.38
N ASP A 275 7.72 14.42 -15.18
CA ASP A 275 8.74 14.93 -16.08
C ASP A 275 8.07 15.60 -17.29
N PRO A 276 8.64 16.68 -17.85
CA PRO A 276 7.98 17.49 -18.87
C PRO A 276 7.51 16.71 -20.10
N LYS A 277 8.26 15.71 -20.52
CA LYS A 277 7.94 14.87 -21.70
C LYS A 277 7.11 13.63 -21.37
N ALA A 278 6.89 13.32 -20.10
CA ALA A 278 6.13 12.14 -19.70
C ALA A 278 4.62 12.38 -19.82
N ALA A 279 3.86 11.39 -20.23
CA ALA A 279 2.40 11.46 -20.27
C ALA A 279 1.77 11.38 -18.85
N LEU A 280 2.48 10.75 -17.91
CA LEU A 280 2.03 10.49 -16.54
C LEU A 280 3.11 10.93 -15.54
N GLY A 281 2.75 11.01 -14.28
CA GLY A 281 3.68 11.27 -13.18
C GLY A 281 4.67 10.14 -12.95
N ARG A 282 5.61 10.35 -12.03
CA ARG A 282 6.56 9.33 -11.61
C ARG A 282 5.82 8.09 -11.14
N GLY A 283 6.31 6.93 -11.56
CA GLY A 283 5.58 5.66 -11.44
C GLY A 283 4.91 5.23 -12.74
N GLY A 284 4.75 6.13 -13.73
CA GLY A 284 4.19 5.79 -15.04
C GLY A 284 2.84 5.09 -14.93
N SER A 285 2.64 4.00 -15.67
CA SER A 285 1.40 3.21 -15.66
C SER A 285 1.06 2.63 -14.28
N PHE A 286 2.06 2.35 -13.45
CA PHE A 286 1.83 1.83 -12.10
C PHE A 286 1.11 2.84 -11.19
N SER A 287 1.29 4.15 -11.41
CA SER A 287 0.55 5.17 -10.67
C SER A 287 -0.94 5.28 -11.05
N LEU A 288 -1.35 4.63 -12.16
CA LEU A 288 -2.75 4.56 -12.59
C LEU A 288 -3.56 3.44 -11.91
N GLU A 289 -2.90 2.40 -11.41
CA GLU A 289 -3.58 1.14 -11.01
C GLU A 289 -4.74 1.36 -10.04
N LYS A 290 -4.51 2.14 -8.98
CA LYS A 290 -5.54 2.45 -7.97
C LYS A 290 -6.18 3.81 -8.15
N ALA A 291 -5.68 4.65 -9.06
CA ALA A 291 -6.28 5.95 -9.34
C ALA A 291 -7.67 5.80 -9.99
N ARG A 292 -8.65 6.55 -9.50
CA ARG A 292 -9.99 6.64 -10.07
C ARG A 292 -10.17 7.91 -10.89
N LEU A 293 -9.46 8.96 -10.53
CA LEU A 293 -9.27 10.16 -11.32
C LEU A 293 -7.78 10.48 -11.37
N TYR A 294 -7.25 10.67 -12.56
CA TYR A 294 -5.86 11.03 -12.77
C TYR A 294 -5.76 12.33 -13.57
N LEU A 295 -5.21 13.36 -12.94
CA LEU A 295 -4.99 14.67 -13.54
C LEU A 295 -3.52 14.86 -13.88
N THR A 296 -3.23 15.42 -15.05
CA THR A 296 -1.89 15.93 -15.38
C THR A 296 -1.91 17.43 -15.54
N LEU A 297 -0.88 18.09 -15.01
CA LEU A 297 -0.69 19.53 -15.02
C LEU A 297 0.62 19.84 -15.75
N ASP A 298 0.52 20.54 -16.87
CA ASP A 298 1.63 20.97 -17.70
C ASP A 298 1.62 22.48 -17.87
N TYR A 299 2.71 23.14 -17.51
CA TYR A 299 2.84 24.58 -17.73
C TYR A 299 3.10 24.85 -19.21
N VAL A 300 2.31 25.76 -19.79
CA VAL A 300 2.39 26.21 -21.20
C VAL A 300 2.97 27.62 -21.17
N GLU A 301 4.26 27.74 -21.54
CA GLU A 301 5.00 29.00 -21.44
C GLU A 301 4.39 30.09 -22.33
N GLU A 302 4.03 29.77 -23.56
CA GLU A 302 3.50 30.70 -24.57
C GLU A 302 2.19 31.35 -24.12
N MET A 303 1.44 30.70 -23.28
CA MET A 303 0.14 31.19 -22.77
C MET A 303 0.21 31.64 -21.31
N ALA A 304 1.36 31.47 -20.67
CA ALA A 304 1.55 31.69 -19.23
C ALA A 304 0.42 31.07 -18.37
N CYS A 305 0.07 29.84 -18.70
CA CYS A 305 -1.02 29.10 -18.04
C CYS A 305 -0.65 27.63 -17.82
N THR A 306 -1.45 26.91 -17.05
CA THR A 306 -1.33 25.47 -16.85
C THR A 306 -2.39 24.75 -17.67
N LYS A 307 -2.00 23.79 -18.49
CA LYS A 307 -2.90 22.84 -19.12
C LYS A 307 -3.18 21.73 -18.11
N ILE A 308 -4.43 21.62 -17.67
CA ILE A 308 -4.91 20.52 -16.84
C ILE A 308 -5.64 19.53 -17.74
N ARG A 309 -5.23 18.27 -17.69
CA ARG A 309 -5.82 17.18 -18.49
C ARG A 309 -6.28 16.06 -17.58
N ILE A 310 -7.44 15.49 -17.86
CA ILE A 310 -7.92 14.25 -17.29
C ILE A 310 -7.24 13.11 -18.05
N ALA A 311 -6.14 12.59 -17.51
CA ALA A 311 -5.40 11.50 -18.13
C ALA A 311 -6.15 10.18 -18.03
N ASP A 312 -6.87 9.96 -16.93
CA ASP A 312 -7.78 8.82 -16.75
C ASP A 312 -8.92 9.18 -15.77
N ALA A 313 -10.11 8.62 -16.02
CA ALA A 313 -11.24 8.66 -15.11
C ALA A 313 -12.03 7.37 -15.26
N LYS A 314 -12.16 6.61 -14.17
CA LYS A 314 -12.81 5.28 -14.20
C LYS A 314 -14.33 5.39 -14.30
N GLU A 315 -14.90 6.39 -13.63
CA GLU A 315 -16.35 6.60 -13.61
C GLU A 315 -16.68 7.99 -14.14
N SER A 316 -16.98 8.06 -15.43
CA SER A 316 -17.35 9.31 -16.09
C SER A 316 -18.85 9.58 -15.97
N ARG A 317 -19.20 10.84 -15.74
CA ARG A 317 -20.57 11.36 -15.86
C ARG A 317 -20.96 11.65 -17.31
N LEU A 318 -19.99 11.71 -18.20
CA LEU A 318 -20.17 12.08 -19.59
C LEU A 318 -20.31 10.84 -20.45
N GLN A 319 -21.29 10.81 -21.36
CA GLN A 319 -21.51 9.69 -22.28
C GLN A 319 -20.25 9.35 -23.12
N GLY A 320 -19.46 10.36 -23.49
CA GLY A 320 -18.22 10.17 -24.26
C GLY A 320 -16.97 9.87 -23.42
N GLY A 321 -17.14 9.68 -22.12
CA GLY A 321 -16.03 9.52 -21.18
C GLY A 321 -15.29 10.84 -20.90
N ALA A 322 -14.68 10.93 -19.73
CA ALA A 322 -13.91 12.12 -19.32
C ALA A 322 -12.43 12.04 -19.68
N ARG A 323 -11.93 10.87 -20.04
CA ARG A 323 -10.52 10.66 -20.39
C ARG A 323 -10.12 11.49 -21.60
N GLY A 324 -9.01 12.19 -21.48
CA GLY A 324 -8.46 13.04 -22.55
C GLY A 324 -8.98 14.47 -22.52
N LEU A 325 -10.01 14.79 -21.77
CA LEU A 325 -10.49 16.17 -21.62
C LEU A 325 -9.42 17.06 -20.98
N TRP A 326 -9.37 18.32 -21.39
CA TRP A 326 -8.40 19.28 -20.88
C TRP A 326 -8.99 20.70 -20.78
N LYS A 327 -8.37 21.53 -19.91
CA LYS A 327 -8.59 22.97 -19.80
C LYS A 327 -7.26 23.69 -19.61
N HIS A 328 -7.18 24.92 -20.08
CA HIS A 328 -6.13 25.85 -19.67
C HIS A 328 -6.60 26.69 -18.47
N VAL A 329 -5.72 26.84 -17.49
CA VAL A 329 -6.02 27.52 -16.23
C VAL A 329 -4.90 28.51 -15.93
N LYS A 330 -5.23 29.78 -15.76
CA LYS A 330 -4.32 30.78 -15.20
C LYS A 330 -4.33 30.66 -13.68
N ILE A 331 -3.16 30.41 -13.11
CA ILE A 331 -2.96 30.35 -11.67
C ILE A 331 -2.33 31.66 -11.23
N MET A 332 -3.06 32.47 -10.49
CA MET A 332 -2.70 33.80 -10.11
C MET A 332 -2.64 33.98 -8.58
N GLN A 333 -2.18 35.14 -8.13
CA GLN A 333 -2.08 35.51 -6.72
C GLN A 333 -1.30 34.48 -5.89
N GLY A 334 -0.25 33.88 -6.52
CA GLY A 334 0.58 32.85 -5.86
C GLY A 334 -0.15 31.56 -5.53
N GLY A 335 -1.14 31.18 -6.32
CA GLY A 335 -1.91 29.95 -6.20
C GLY A 335 -3.35 30.13 -5.71
N ALA A 336 -3.70 31.27 -5.17
CA ALA A 336 -5.00 31.51 -4.53
C ALA A 336 -6.16 31.77 -5.49
N LYS A 337 -5.88 32.04 -6.76
CA LYS A 337 -6.92 32.25 -7.79
C LYS A 337 -6.63 31.39 -9.01
N MET A 338 -7.64 30.65 -9.44
CA MET A 338 -7.62 29.86 -10.66
C MET A 338 -8.70 30.32 -11.61
N GLU A 339 -8.32 30.75 -12.80
CA GLU A 339 -9.24 31.13 -13.87
C GLU A 339 -9.10 30.23 -15.07
N THR A 340 -10.21 29.64 -15.51
CA THR A 340 -10.25 28.84 -16.73
C THR A 340 -10.27 29.74 -17.97
N LEU A 341 -9.52 29.38 -19.00
CA LEU A 341 -9.54 30.09 -20.29
C LEU A 341 -10.64 29.53 -21.23
N GLN A 342 -11.27 28.44 -20.88
CA GLN A 342 -12.39 27.83 -21.58
C GLN A 342 -13.56 27.61 -20.63
N ASP A 343 -14.77 27.85 -21.11
CA ASP A 343 -15.99 27.67 -20.32
C ASP A 343 -16.24 26.18 -20.03
N CYS A 344 -15.95 25.30 -20.97
CA CYS A 344 -16.12 23.85 -20.82
C CYS A 344 -14.82 23.10 -21.05
N TRP A 345 -14.82 21.84 -20.63
CA TRP A 345 -13.72 20.91 -20.90
C TRP A 345 -13.62 20.62 -22.39
N GLN A 346 -12.44 20.72 -22.95
CA GLN A 346 -12.15 20.47 -24.37
C GLN A 346 -11.75 19.03 -24.57
N LYS A 347 -12.12 18.45 -25.74
CA LYS A 347 -11.68 17.14 -26.15
C LYS A 347 -10.45 17.30 -27.04
N GLY A 348 -9.39 16.52 -26.77
CA GLY A 348 -8.16 16.52 -27.58
C GLY A 348 -8.21 15.49 -28.67
#